data_83124a684bb2130d12363959e2134c44
#
_entry.id   83124a684bb2130d12363959e2134c44
#
_cell.length_a   1.000
_cell.length_b   1.000
_cell.length_c   1.000
_cell.angle_alpha   90.00
_cell.angle_beta   90.00
_cell.angle_gamma   90.00
#
_symmetry.space_group_name_H-M   'P 1'
#
loop_
_entity.id
_entity.type
_entity.pdbx_description
1 polymer ?
#
loop_
_entity_poly.entity_id
_entity_poly.type
_entity_poly.pdbx_seq_one_letter_code
_entity_poly.pdbx_strand_id
1 'polypeptide(L)'
;LFLGSCLLHASVSVIPMPQKCVEKKGAFTLTEKTVIYLSTDNEEMREAVAVWNDLLTTAAGFCLEITSAPTKFSNAISCRLNPAFAAEEGYWLSVTKSSIRIEAKTPKGIFYAFQTLRQLMSSAIEQRNRVEKDFVWRIPCVEIEDAPSFAYRGIMLDVSRHFMPKEVVKRCIDLMAFHKLNIFHWHLTDDQGWRIEIKKYPKLTSVGGFRDKTIIGHIRNKPYQWNVERYGGFYTQEDVKEIVAYARKRFVEIIPEIEMPGHSV
;
A
#
# COMPACT_ATOMS: atom_id res chain seq x y z
N LEU A 1 -22.51 27.73 36.41
CA LEU A 1 -22.28 27.45 34.98
C LEU A 1 -21.20 26.38 34.88
N PHE A 2 -21.63 25.11 34.77
CA PHE A 2 -20.73 23.99 34.46
C PHE A 2 -20.46 24.00 32.94
N LEU A 3 -19.30 24.43 32.54
CA LEU A 3 -18.76 24.19 31.20
C LEU A 3 -18.37 22.70 31.15
N GLY A 4 -19.28 21.87 30.69
CA GLY A 4 -18.96 20.50 30.31
C GLY A 4 -17.99 20.55 29.15
N SER A 5 -16.73 20.22 29.40
CA SER A 5 -15.73 19.95 28.37
C SER A 5 -16.21 18.72 27.57
N CYS A 6 -16.85 18.99 26.45
CA CYS A 6 -17.15 17.96 25.44
C CYS A 6 -15.80 17.52 24.86
N LEU A 7 -15.21 16.49 25.43
CA LEU A 7 -14.08 15.80 24.82
C LEU A 7 -14.62 15.17 23.52
N LEU A 8 -14.42 15.86 22.41
CA LEU A 8 -14.53 15.28 21.08
C LEU A 8 -13.59 14.06 21.04
N HIS A 9 -14.16 12.88 21.28
CA HIS A 9 -13.49 11.65 20.91
C HIS A 9 -13.41 11.69 19.38
N ALA A 10 -12.21 11.90 18.85
CA ALA A 10 -11.97 11.69 17.44
C ALA A 10 -12.33 10.23 17.16
N SER A 11 -13.39 10.01 16.39
CA SER A 11 -13.78 8.67 15.96
C SER A 11 -12.64 8.05 15.15
N VAL A 12 -12.40 6.77 15.35
CA VAL A 12 -11.43 6.02 14.55
C VAL A 12 -11.80 6.13 13.07
N SER A 13 -10.91 6.75 12.28
CA SER A 13 -11.10 6.94 10.85
C SER A 13 -10.17 5.99 10.08
N VAL A 14 -10.73 4.91 9.55
CA VAL A 14 -10.04 3.91 8.71
C VAL A 14 -10.77 3.80 7.37
N ILE A 15 -10.03 3.86 6.27
CA ILE A 15 -10.56 3.79 4.91
C ILE A 15 -9.92 2.61 4.16
N PRO A 16 -10.68 1.66 3.65
CA PRO A 16 -12.14 1.49 3.79
C PRO A 16 -12.57 1.28 5.25
N MET A 17 -13.81 1.67 5.56
CA MET A 17 -14.36 1.46 6.91
C MET A 17 -14.47 -0.05 7.19
N PRO A 18 -13.93 -0.53 8.32
CA PRO A 18 -14.02 -1.93 8.69
C PRO A 18 -15.48 -2.39 8.88
N GLN A 19 -15.73 -3.68 8.66
CA GLN A 19 -17.06 -4.28 8.87
C GLN A 19 -17.55 -4.10 10.31
N LYS A 20 -16.64 -4.22 11.28
CA LYS A 20 -16.91 -3.99 12.69
C LYS A 20 -15.75 -3.24 13.34
N CYS A 21 -16.07 -2.17 14.05
CA CYS A 21 -15.09 -1.39 14.79
C CYS A 21 -15.69 -0.99 16.16
N VAL A 22 -15.02 -1.36 17.23
CA VAL A 22 -15.40 -1.01 18.60
C VAL A 22 -14.26 -0.25 19.25
N GLU A 23 -14.45 1.04 19.46
CA GLU A 23 -13.49 1.90 20.15
C GLU A 23 -13.44 1.58 21.65
N LYS A 24 -12.24 1.60 22.22
CA LYS A 24 -12.00 1.36 23.64
C LYS A 24 -11.18 2.51 24.24
N LYS A 25 -11.31 2.73 25.55
CA LYS A 25 -10.58 3.83 26.22
C LYS A 25 -9.08 3.53 26.34
N GLY A 26 -8.25 4.49 25.93
CA GLY A 26 -6.80 4.47 26.05
C GLY A 26 -6.08 4.27 24.74
N ALA A 27 -4.78 4.08 24.81
CA ALA A 27 -3.92 3.85 23.65
C ALA A 27 -2.76 2.90 24.02
N PHE A 28 -2.29 2.14 23.06
CA PHE A 28 -1.02 1.44 23.10
C PHE A 28 0.10 2.43 22.78
N THR A 29 1.16 2.44 23.58
CA THR A 29 2.36 3.23 23.29
C THR A 29 3.40 2.35 22.67
N LEU A 30 3.72 2.63 21.39
CA LEU A 30 4.74 1.94 20.63
C LEU A 30 6.11 2.51 20.99
N THR A 31 7.08 1.65 21.22
CA THR A 31 8.47 2.03 21.56
C THR A 31 9.45 1.13 20.80
N GLU A 32 10.72 1.49 20.77
CA GLU A 32 11.79 0.66 20.20
C GLU A 32 11.93 -0.73 20.86
N LYS A 33 11.39 -0.89 22.08
CA LYS A 33 11.34 -2.17 22.81
C LYS A 33 10.11 -3.02 22.51
N THR A 34 9.20 -2.53 21.68
CA THR A 34 8.05 -3.30 21.21
C THR A 34 8.53 -4.38 20.25
N VAL A 35 8.00 -5.59 20.39
CA VAL A 35 8.41 -6.76 19.60
C VAL A 35 7.24 -7.20 18.71
N ILE A 36 7.52 -7.58 17.47
CA ILE A 36 6.55 -8.25 16.59
C ILE A 36 6.78 -9.78 16.74
N TYR A 37 5.77 -10.46 17.30
CA TYR A 37 5.77 -11.92 17.43
C TYR A 37 4.99 -12.56 16.29
N LEU A 38 5.61 -13.50 15.58
CA LEU A 38 4.99 -14.28 14.51
C LEU A 38 4.77 -15.72 15.02
N SER A 39 3.51 -16.20 15.04
CA SER A 39 3.20 -17.58 15.41
C SER A 39 3.73 -18.61 14.42
N THR A 40 3.98 -18.18 13.18
CA THR A 40 4.60 -18.95 12.11
C THR A 40 5.65 -18.06 11.46
N ASP A 41 6.89 -18.48 11.47
CA ASP A 41 8.00 -17.74 10.90
C ASP A 41 8.34 -18.28 9.50
N ASN A 42 7.77 -17.64 8.50
CA ASN A 42 8.08 -17.88 7.09
C ASN A 42 8.24 -16.55 6.34
N GLU A 43 8.71 -16.62 5.11
CA GLU A 43 8.99 -15.44 4.29
C GLU A 43 7.76 -14.55 4.11
N GLU A 44 6.58 -15.13 3.80
CA GLU A 44 5.36 -14.36 3.58
C GLU A 44 4.88 -13.62 4.83
N MET A 45 4.99 -14.24 6.01
CA MET A 45 4.67 -13.57 7.27
C MET A 45 5.63 -12.43 7.57
N ARG A 46 6.92 -12.60 7.28
CA ARG A 46 7.91 -11.53 7.41
C ARG A 46 7.63 -10.39 6.43
N GLU A 47 7.33 -10.70 5.16
CA GLU A 47 6.92 -9.70 4.15
C GLU A 47 5.66 -8.94 4.59
N ALA A 48 4.67 -9.63 5.17
CA ALA A 48 3.42 -9.01 5.62
C ALA A 48 3.62 -7.89 6.65
N VAL A 49 4.64 -7.99 7.49
CA VAL A 49 4.92 -7.00 8.54
C VAL A 49 6.03 -6.01 8.16
N ALA A 50 6.89 -6.38 7.20
CA ALA A 50 8.09 -5.61 6.85
C ALA A 50 7.76 -4.21 6.35
N VAL A 51 6.80 -4.07 5.44
CA VAL A 51 6.42 -2.76 4.85
C VAL A 51 6.06 -1.73 5.93
N TRP A 52 5.32 -2.16 6.96
CA TRP A 52 4.96 -1.29 8.07
C TRP A 52 6.17 -1.00 8.98
N ASN A 53 7.02 -1.99 9.24
CA ASN A 53 8.23 -1.83 10.03
C ASN A 53 9.25 -0.90 9.37
N ASP A 54 9.34 -0.93 8.03
CA ASP A 54 10.17 -0.01 7.24
C ASP A 54 9.68 1.44 7.36
N LEU A 55 8.35 1.66 7.39
CA LEU A 55 7.78 2.98 7.63
C LEU A 55 8.17 3.52 9.02
N LEU A 56 8.12 2.68 10.05
CA LEU A 56 8.59 3.03 11.38
C LEU A 56 10.08 3.38 11.38
N THR A 57 10.89 2.60 10.69
CA THR A 57 12.33 2.88 10.57
C THR A 57 12.58 4.26 10.00
N THR A 58 11.82 4.63 8.98
CA THR A 58 11.93 5.94 8.32
C THR A 58 11.43 7.09 9.21
N ALA A 59 10.23 6.96 9.76
CA ALA A 59 9.56 8.04 10.47
C ALA A 59 9.98 8.14 11.94
N ALA A 60 10.18 7.00 12.63
CA ALA A 60 10.52 6.97 14.05
C ALA A 60 12.03 6.80 14.31
N GLY A 61 12.78 6.31 13.33
CA GLY A 61 14.21 6.07 13.45
C GLY A 61 14.58 4.80 14.22
N PHE A 62 13.63 3.87 14.39
CA PHE A 62 13.85 2.54 14.92
C PHE A 62 12.98 1.50 14.19
N CYS A 63 13.46 0.27 14.08
CA CYS A 63 12.69 -0.88 13.64
C CYS A 63 12.37 -1.78 14.83
N LEU A 64 11.25 -2.50 14.75
CA LEU A 64 10.89 -3.48 15.76
C LEU A 64 11.53 -4.83 15.46
N GLU A 65 11.96 -5.49 16.50
CA GLU A 65 12.42 -6.88 16.40
C GLU A 65 11.27 -7.80 15.98
N ILE A 66 11.51 -8.65 14.99
CA ILE A 66 10.60 -9.71 14.54
C ILE A 66 11.11 -11.04 15.06
N THR A 67 10.31 -11.73 15.85
CA THR A 67 10.68 -13.01 16.47
C THR A 67 9.56 -14.03 16.41
N SER A 68 9.93 -15.32 16.40
CA SER A 68 9.01 -16.45 16.59
C SER A 68 9.24 -17.16 17.94
N ALA A 69 10.24 -16.70 18.70
CA ALA A 69 10.48 -17.25 20.04
C ALA A 69 9.35 -16.83 20.99
N PRO A 70 8.92 -17.70 21.93
CA PRO A 70 7.93 -17.36 22.93
C PRO A 70 8.32 -16.10 23.70
N THR A 71 7.46 -15.10 23.69
CA THR A 71 7.69 -13.82 24.36
C THR A 71 6.57 -13.49 25.31
N LYS A 72 6.83 -12.59 26.26
CA LYS A 72 5.76 -12.01 27.08
C LYS A 72 4.91 -11.12 26.17
N PHE A 73 3.60 -11.33 26.14
CA PHE A 73 2.68 -10.57 25.30
C PHE A 73 2.40 -9.13 25.78
N SER A 74 3.17 -8.64 26.76
CA SER A 74 3.16 -7.23 27.13
C SER A 74 4.17 -6.46 26.28
N ASN A 75 3.76 -5.29 25.77
CA ASN A 75 4.53 -4.48 24.83
C ASN A 75 4.91 -5.25 23.55
N ALA A 76 3.97 -6.00 22.99
CA ALA A 76 4.17 -6.81 21.80
C ALA A 76 3.00 -6.68 20.82
N ILE A 77 3.32 -6.87 19.55
CA ILE A 77 2.36 -7.05 18.44
C ILE A 77 2.39 -8.54 18.09
N SER A 78 1.37 -9.27 18.44
CA SER A 78 1.28 -10.72 18.18
C SER A 78 0.48 -10.97 16.90
N CYS A 79 1.08 -11.66 15.94
CA CYS A 79 0.48 -12.03 14.66
C CYS A 79 0.30 -13.55 14.60
N ARG A 80 -0.93 -14.01 14.42
CA ARG A 80 -1.28 -15.43 14.40
C ARG A 80 -2.07 -15.78 13.14
N LEU A 81 -1.68 -16.86 12.48
CA LEU A 81 -2.50 -17.47 11.44
C LEU A 81 -3.56 -18.37 12.11
N ASN A 82 -4.81 -18.13 11.74
CA ASN A 82 -5.96 -18.86 12.27
C ASN A 82 -6.82 -19.37 11.11
N PRO A 83 -6.74 -20.69 10.76
CA PRO A 83 -7.46 -21.27 9.63
C PRO A 83 -8.99 -21.20 9.75
N ALA A 84 -9.51 -20.91 10.96
CA ALA A 84 -10.95 -20.81 11.20
C ALA A 84 -11.59 -19.54 10.58
N PHE A 85 -10.79 -18.55 10.18
CA PHE A 85 -11.31 -17.39 9.44
C PHE A 85 -11.87 -17.83 8.09
N ALA A 86 -13.08 -17.38 7.76
CA ALA A 86 -13.72 -17.70 6.49
C ALA A 86 -13.04 -16.99 5.31
N ALA A 87 -12.74 -15.71 5.45
CA ALA A 87 -12.17 -14.89 4.40
C ALA A 87 -10.63 -14.97 4.37
N GLU A 88 -10.07 -15.25 3.18
CA GLU A 88 -8.62 -15.30 2.96
C GLU A 88 -7.91 -13.97 3.31
N GLU A 89 -8.56 -12.86 3.05
CA GLU A 89 -8.05 -11.51 3.26
C GLU A 89 -8.64 -10.84 4.51
N GLY A 90 -9.44 -11.59 5.29
CA GLY A 90 -10.03 -11.11 6.53
C GLY A 90 -9.04 -11.13 7.69
N TYR A 91 -9.28 -10.27 8.68
CA TYR A 91 -8.49 -10.22 9.91
C TYR A 91 -9.33 -9.77 11.11
N TRP A 92 -8.85 -10.13 12.29
CA TRP A 92 -9.24 -9.56 13.55
C TRP A 92 -8.05 -8.84 14.17
N LEU A 93 -8.29 -7.63 14.68
CA LEU A 93 -7.28 -6.76 15.30
C LEU A 93 -7.80 -6.29 16.66
N SER A 94 -7.02 -6.48 17.72
CA SER A 94 -7.30 -5.94 19.04
C SER A 94 -6.12 -5.14 19.54
N VAL A 95 -6.33 -3.86 19.81
CA VAL A 95 -5.36 -2.95 20.41
C VAL A 95 -5.79 -2.69 21.86
N THR A 96 -4.94 -3.05 22.81
CA THR A 96 -5.09 -2.76 24.23
C THR A 96 -3.97 -1.83 24.70
N LYS A 97 -4.01 -1.33 25.92
CA LYS A 97 -2.92 -0.50 26.47
C LYS A 97 -1.60 -1.26 26.59
N SER A 98 -1.62 -2.59 26.67
CA SER A 98 -0.44 -3.42 26.93
C SER A 98 0.03 -4.24 25.75
N SER A 99 -0.82 -4.47 24.73
CA SER A 99 -0.48 -5.34 23.60
C SER A 99 -1.40 -5.11 22.41
N ILE A 100 -0.92 -5.52 21.23
CA ILE A 100 -1.69 -5.62 20.01
C ILE A 100 -1.75 -7.08 19.60
N ARG A 101 -2.94 -7.55 19.20
CA ARG A 101 -3.13 -8.91 18.67
C ARG A 101 -3.78 -8.85 17.31
N ILE A 102 -3.24 -9.63 16.38
CA ILE A 102 -3.74 -9.75 15.01
C ILE A 102 -3.92 -11.23 14.73
N GLU A 103 -5.11 -11.60 14.26
CA GLU A 103 -5.38 -12.94 13.75
C GLU A 103 -5.96 -12.82 12.35
N ALA A 104 -5.51 -13.69 11.44
CA ALA A 104 -5.99 -13.76 10.07
C ALA A 104 -5.81 -15.18 9.53
N LYS A 105 -6.51 -15.53 8.44
CA LYS A 105 -6.34 -16.82 7.78
C LYS A 105 -5.01 -16.93 7.06
N THR A 106 -4.57 -15.84 6.43
CA THR A 106 -3.38 -15.78 5.57
C THR A 106 -2.45 -14.62 5.93
N PRO A 107 -1.19 -14.64 5.49
CA PRO A 107 -0.29 -13.50 5.61
C PRO A 107 -0.84 -12.20 4.99
N LYS A 108 -1.64 -12.30 3.93
CA LYS A 108 -2.31 -11.15 3.29
C LYS A 108 -3.29 -10.46 4.24
N GLY A 109 -4.06 -11.23 5.02
CA GLY A 109 -4.93 -10.67 6.06
C GLY A 109 -4.12 -9.98 7.18
N ILE A 110 -2.97 -10.54 7.59
CA ILE A 110 -2.03 -9.89 8.51
C ILE A 110 -1.54 -8.56 7.94
N PHE A 111 -1.14 -8.54 6.65
CA PHE A 111 -0.72 -7.32 5.96
C PHE A 111 -1.81 -6.23 6.01
N TYR A 112 -3.07 -6.58 5.75
CA TYR A 112 -4.18 -5.61 5.79
C TYR A 112 -4.48 -5.11 7.20
N ALA A 113 -4.29 -5.94 8.22
CA ALA A 113 -4.36 -5.48 9.61
C ALA A 113 -3.26 -4.43 9.91
N PHE A 114 -2.05 -4.59 9.37
CA PHE A 114 -0.98 -3.59 9.49
C PHE A 114 -1.29 -2.30 8.72
N GLN A 115 -1.99 -2.37 7.57
CA GLN A 115 -2.46 -1.15 6.90
C GLN A 115 -3.52 -0.42 7.76
N THR A 116 -4.35 -1.16 8.48
CA THR A 116 -5.27 -0.58 9.47
C THR A 116 -4.53 0.04 10.65
N LEU A 117 -3.53 -0.63 11.22
CA LEU A 117 -2.67 -0.05 12.27
C LEU A 117 -2.00 1.23 11.80
N ARG A 118 -1.52 1.27 10.56
CA ARG A 118 -0.93 2.45 9.94
C ARG A 118 -1.89 3.64 9.92
N GLN A 119 -3.16 3.41 9.59
CA GLN A 119 -4.21 4.45 9.57
C GLN A 119 -4.67 4.86 10.98
N LEU A 120 -4.54 3.98 11.98
CA LEU A 120 -4.83 4.28 13.39
C LEU A 120 -3.74 5.14 14.05
N MET A 121 -2.55 5.21 13.46
CA MET A 121 -1.43 6.01 13.94
C MET A 121 -1.58 7.47 13.52
N SER A 122 -0.75 8.33 14.12
CA SER A 122 -0.58 9.69 13.62
C SER A 122 -0.08 9.66 12.17
N SER A 123 -0.53 10.63 11.34
CA SER A 123 -0.03 10.83 9.97
C SER A 123 1.48 11.08 9.90
N ALA A 124 2.13 11.32 11.03
CA ALA A 124 3.59 11.39 11.15
C ALA A 124 4.30 10.12 10.66
N ILE A 125 3.62 8.94 10.67
CA ILE A 125 4.14 7.67 10.12
C ILE A 125 4.41 7.74 8.62
N GLU A 126 3.76 8.66 7.90
CA GLU A 126 3.91 8.86 6.46
C GLU A 126 5.07 9.81 6.09
N GLN A 127 5.75 10.37 7.06
CA GLN A 127 6.86 11.27 6.80
C GLN A 127 8.05 10.50 6.23
N ARG A 128 8.69 11.09 5.22
CA ARG A 128 9.90 10.54 4.58
C ARG A 128 11.19 10.82 5.37
N ASN A 129 11.09 11.65 6.39
CA ASN A 129 12.17 12.01 7.27
C ASN A 129 11.78 11.67 8.70
N ARG A 130 12.79 11.44 9.54
CA ARG A 130 12.57 11.18 10.95
C ARG A 130 11.83 12.35 11.61
N VAL A 131 10.78 12.05 12.35
CA VAL A 131 10.08 13.00 13.22
C VAL A 131 10.93 13.35 14.45
N GLU A 132 10.51 14.34 15.22
CA GLU A 132 11.20 14.75 16.45
C GLU A 132 11.40 13.56 17.40
N LYS A 133 12.54 13.54 18.09
CA LYS A 133 12.98 12.43 18.94
C LYS A 133 11.97 12.08 20.05
N ASP A 134 11.28 13.09 20.56
CA ASP A 134 10.35 12.95 21.69
C ASP A 134 8.90 12.66 21.26
N PHE A 135 8.70 12.38 19.96
CA PHE A 135 7.38 12.05 19.44
C PHE A 135 6.88 10.72 20.01
N VAL A 136 5.70 10.75 20.63
CA VAL A 136 5.11 9.56 21.25
C VAL A 136 4.20 8.86 20.28
N TRP A 137 4.60 7.67 19.82
CA TRP A 137 3.84 6.84 18.92
C TRP A 137 2.70 6.14 19.67
N ARG A 138 1.46 6.58 19.43
CA ARG A 138 0.26 6.03 20.07
C ARG A 138 -0.69 5.43 19.05
N ILE A 139 -1.28 4.29 19.42
CA ILE A 139 -2.31 3.62 18.63
C ILE A 139 -3.54 3.49 19.54
N PRO A 140 -4.70 4.06 19.18
CA PRO A 140 -5.91 4.02 20.03
C PRO A 140 -6.35 2.58 20.30
N CYS A 141 -6.84 2.33 21.51
CA CYS A 141 -7.40 1.04 21.85
C CYS A 141 -8.69 0.79 21.07
N VAL A 142 -8.73 -0.32 20.34
CA VAL A 142 -9.83 -0.65 19.44
C VAL A 142 -9.92 -2.16 19.23
N GLU A 143 -11.09 -2.64 18.88
CA GLU A 143 -11.31 -3.99 18.37
C GLU A 143 -11.95 -3.90 16.99
N ILE A 144 -11.31 -4.49 16.00
CA ILE A 144 -11.71 -4.45 14.60
C ILE A 144 -11.83 -5.88 14.08
N GLU A 145 -12.92 -6.15 13.38
CA GLU A 145 -13.09 -7.32 12.53
C GLU A 145 -13.41 -6.82 11.13
N ASP A 146 -12.62 -7.26 10.17
CA ASP A 146 -12.72 -6.75 8.80
C ASP A 146 -12.43 -7.84 7.78
N ALA A 147 -13.12 -7.76 6.66
CA ALA A 147 -12.89 -8.58 5.49
C ALA A 147 -13.40 -7.81 4.26
N PRO A 148 -12.73 -7.94 3.10
CA PRO A 148 -13.19 -7.26 1.90
C PRO A 148 -14.52 -7.81 1.40
N SER A 149 -15.41 -6.92 0.96
CA SER A 149 -16.69 -7.29 0.34
C SER A 149 -16.53 -7.81 -1.09
N PHE A 150 -15.42 -7.45 -1.77
CA PHE A 150 -15.12 -7.83 -3.14
C PHE A 150 -13.73 -8.47 -3.23
N ALA A 151 -13.62 -9.60 -3.93
CA ALA A 151 -12.34 -10.24 -4.18
C ALA A 151 -11.45 -9.43 -5.13
N TYR A 152 -12.04 -8.79 -6.15
CA TYR A 152 -11.35 -7.93 -7.11
C TYR A 152 -11.49 -6.46 -6.70
N ARG A 153 -10.40 -5.82 -6.31
CA ARG A 153 -10.36 -4.41 -5.91
C ARG A 153 -9.20 -3.72 -6.60
N GLY A 154 -9.45 -3.26 -7.81
CA GLY A 154 -8.42 -2.76 -8.70
C GLY A 154 -8.52 -1.28 -9.01
N ILE A 155 -7.41 -0.73 -9.44
CA ILE A 155 -7.34 0.52 -10.19
C ILE A 155 -6.48 0.33 -11.45
N MET A 156 -6.78 1.11 -12.47
CA MET A 156 -6.00 1.15 -13.70
C MET A 156 -5.16 2.42 -13.74
N LEU A 157 -3.90 2.29 -14.16
CA LEU A 157 -3.03 3.42 -14.49
C LEU A 157 -2.64 3.36 -15.95
N ASP A 158 -3.08 4.36 -16.70
CA ASP A 158 -2.70 4.54 -18.10
C ASP A 158 -1.37 5.30 -18.19
N VAL A 159 -0.31 4.55 -18.48
CA VAL A 159 1.04 5.10 -18.70
C VAL A 159 1.36 5.27 -20.17
N SER A 160 0.47 4.83 -21.06
CA SER A 160 0.63 4.95 -22.49
C SER A 160 0.34 6.36 -22.98
N ARG A 161 -0.86 6.90 -22.65
CA ARG A 161 -1.21 8.26 -23.05
C ARG A 161 -0.29 9.30 -22.41
N HIS A 162 0.17 9.02 -21.19
CA HIS A 162 1.18 9.83 -20.53
C HIS A 162 2.16 8.94 -19.76
N PHE A 163 3.44 8.95 -20.13
CA PHE A 163 4.45 8.13 -19.46
C PHE A 163 4.65 8.57 -18.03
N MET A 164 4.61 7.61 -17.10
CA MET A 164 4.88 7.82 -15.69
C MET A 164 6.17 7.09 -15.30
N PRO A 165 7.15 7.74 -14.65
CA PRO A 165 8.34 7.07 -14.15
C PRO A 165 7.98 5.94 -13.16
N LYS A 166 8.86 4.94 -13.03
CA LYS A 166 8.62 3.78 -12.15
C LYS A 166 8.37 4.14 -10.69
N GLU A 167 8.91 5.26 -10.23
CA GLU A 167 8.69 5.79 -8.88
C GLU A 167 7.22 6.19 -8.66
N VAL A 168 6.58 6.75 -9.70
CA VAL A 168 5.15 7.08 -9.67
C VAL A 168 4.30 5.81 -9.64
N VAL A 169 4.68 4.80 -10.45
CA VAL A 169 4.01 3.48 -10.45
C VAL A 169 4.12 2.83 -9.07
N LYS A 170 5.31 2.81 -8.46
CA LYS A 170 5.48 2.31 -7.09
C LYS A 170 4.66 3.09 -6.08
N ARG A 171 4.59 4.41 -6.21
CA ARG A 171 3.74 5.24 -5.34
C ARG A 171 2.26 4.89 -5.49
N CYS A 172 1.80 4.61 -6.70
CA CYS A 172 0.44 4.14 -6.94
C CYS A 172 0.19 2.81 -6.20
N ILE A 173 1.12 1.86 -6.30
CA ILE A 173 1.06 0.57 -5.59
C ILE A 173 1.05 0.75 -4.06
N ASP A 174 1.83 1.70 -3.52
CA ASP A 174 1.79 2.03 -2.08
C ASP A 174 0.42 2.52 -1.62
N LEU A 175 -0.21 3.41 -2.41
CA LEU A 175 -1.55 3.93 -2.13
C LEU A 175 -2.61 2.83 -2.24
N MET A 176 -2.47 1.93 -3.22
CA MET A 176 -3.34 0.76 -3.35
C MET A 176 -3.25 -0.12 -2.11
N ALA A 177 -2.04 -0.48 -1.68
CA ALA A 177 -1.80 -1.28 -0.49
C ALA A 177 -2.37 -0.62 0.77
N PHE A 178 -2.17 0.70 0.93
CA PHE A 178 -2.72 1.48 2.04
C PHE A 178 -4.25 1.39 2.14
N HIS A 179 -4.94 1.38 0.99
CA HIS A 179 -6.39 1.24 0.89
C HIS A 179 -6.87 -0.20 0.68
N LYS A 180 -6.00 -1.20 0.85
CA LYS A 180 -6.31 -2.63 0.72
C LYS A 180 -6.82 -3.03 -0.67
N LEU A 181 -6.42 -2.30 -1.72
CA LEU A 181 -6.63 -2.69 -3.11
C LEU A 181 -5.60 -3.75 -3.49
N ASN A 182 -6.00 -4.72 -4.34
CA ASN A 182 -5.19 -5.90 -4.60
C ASN A 182 -4.89 -6.16 -6.09
N ILE A 183 -5.47 -5.40 -7.01
CA ILE A 183 -5.26 -5.58 -8.46
C ILE A 183 -4.81 -4.27 -9.08
N PHE A 184 -3.61 -4.25 -9.63
CA PHE A 184 -3.09 -3.12 -10.40
C PHE A 184 -3.18 -3.42 -11.89
N HIS A 185 -4.11 -2.78 -12.58
CA HIS A 185 -4.25 -2.84 -14.02
C HIS A 185 -3.29 -1.82 -14.65
N TRP A 186 -2.24 -2.31 -15.29
CA TRP A 186 -1.18 -1.49 -15.84
C TRP A 186 -1.31 -1.39 -17.37
N HIS A 187 -1.87 -0.29 -17.84
CA HIS A 187 -2.10 -0.03 -19.26
C HIS A 187 -0.82 0.49 -19.91
N LEU A 188 -0.12 -0.41 -20.61
CA LEU A 188 1.26 -0.21 -21.04
C LEU A 188 1.39 0.26 -22.47
N THR A 189 0.40 0.04 -23.34
CA THR A 189 0.50 0.36 -24.76
C THR A 189 -0.80 0.95 -25.30
N ASP A 190 -0.69 1.98 -26.14
CA ASP A 190 -1.77 2.60 -26.88
C ASP A 190 -1.19 3.48 -28.02
N ASP A 191 -2.03 4.12 -28.83
CA ASP A 191 -1.64 4.98 -29.95
C ASP A 191 -0.57 6.03 -29.62
N GLN A 192 -0.54 6.51 -28.36
CA GLN A 192 0.35 7.59 -27.94
C GLN A 192 1.70 7.11 -27.38
N GLY A 193 1.85 5.78 -27.22
CA GLY A 193 3.14 5.26 -26.82
C GLY A 193 3.15 3.79 -26.39
N TRP A 194 4.24 3.13 -26.73
CA TRP A 194 4.57 1.77 -26.28
C TRP A 194 5.53 1.83 -25.10
N ARG A 195 5.14 1.36 -23.93
CA ARG A 195 5.87 1.59 -22.68
C ARG A 195 6.59 0.37 -22.11
N ILE A 196 6.53 -0.79 -22.75
CA ILE A 196 7.19 -2.01 -22.28
C ILE A 196 8.27 -2.47 -23.28
N GLU A 197 9.49 -2.72 -22.78
CA GLU A 197 10.59 -3.20 -23.61
C GLU A 197 10.35 -4.62 -24.09
N ILE A 198 10.42 -4.82 -25.41
CA ILE A 198 10.47 -6.11 -26.08
C ILE A 198 11.81 -6.22 -26.78
N LYS A 199 12.79 -6.90 -26.19
CA LYS A 199 14.18 -6.98 -26.72
C LYS A 199 14.27 -7.46 -28.15
N LYS A 200 13.34 -8.36 -28.58
CA LYS A 200 13.24 -8.83 -29.96
C LYS A 200 12.78 -7.75 -30.94
N TYR A 201 12.04 -6.74 -30.47
CA TYR A 201 11.46 -5.66 -31.28
C TYR A 201 11.82 -4.29 -30.69
N PRO A 202 13.11 -3.88 -30.73
CA PRO A 202 13.59 -2.68 -30.03
C PRO A 202 12.95 -1.39 -30.53
N LYS A 203 12.45 -1.34 -31.77
CA LYS A 203 11.78 -0.17 -32.32
C LYS A 203 10.45 0.16 -31.63
N LEU A 204 9.81 -0.82 -30.99
CA LEU A 204 8.60 -0.58 -30.21
C LEU A 204 8.81 0.46 -29.10
N THR A 205 9.98 0.47 -28.49
CA THR A 205 10.32 1.45 -27.45
C THR A 205 11.19 2.60 -27.96
N SER A 206 12.19 2.33 -28.81
CA SER A 206 13.09 3.39 -29.29
C SER A 206 12.41 4.42 -30.20
N VAL A 207 11.36 4.01 -30.91
CA VAL A 207 10.51 4.87 -31.75
C VAL A 207 9.14 5.05 -31.07
N GLY A 208 8.38 3.97 -30.88
CA GLY A 208 7.02 3.99 -30.34
C GLY A 208 6.92 4.44 -28.87
N GLY A 209 8.03 4.47 -28.11
CA GLY A 209 8.08 5.00 -26.75
C GLY A 209 8.08 6.54 -26.67
N PHE A 210 8.18 7.25 -27.82
CA PHE A 210 8.33 8.72 -27.86
C PHE A 210 7.40 9.35 -28.89
N ARG A 211 7.01 10.60 -28.66
CA ARG A 211 6.25 11.43 -29.59
C ARG A 211 6.84 12.83 -29.63
N ASP A 212 6.78 13.49 -30.79
CA ASP A 212 7.39 14.82 -31.02
C ASP A 212 6.46 15.96 -30.59
N LYS A 213 5.18 15.68 -30.38
CA LYS A 213 4.21 16.68 -29.94
C LYS A 213 3.09 16.04 -29.10
N THR A 214 2.54 16.83 -28.19
CA THR A 214 1.41 16.44 -27.35
C THR A 214 0.28 17.46 -27.53
N ILE A 215 -0.96 16.98 -27.68
CA ILE A 215 -2.13 17.85 -27.73
C ILE A 215 -2.33 18.54 -26.38
N ILE A 216 -2.60 19.86 -26.41
CA ILE A 216 -2.93 20.64 -25.21
C ILE A 216 -4.45 20.63 -25.05
N GLY A 217 -4.91 20.16 -23.91
CA GLY A 217 -6.32 20.03 -23.60
C GLY A 217 -6.93 18.74 -24.16
N HIS A 218 -8.21 18.79 -24.52
CA HIS A 218 -8.96 17.61 -24.95
C HIS A 218 -9.07 17.53 -26.47
N ILE A 219 -9.00 16.31 -27.05
CA ILE A 219 -9.07 16.07 -28.50
C ILE A 219 -10.35 16.60 -29.17
N ARG A 220 -11.43 16.84 -28.42
CA ARG A 220 -12.67 17.45 -28.95
C ARG A 220 -12.58 18.96 -29.10
N ASN A 221 -11.55 19.61 -28.52
CA ASN A 221 -11.40 21.06 -28.57
C ASN A 221 -10.65 21.45 -29.84
N LYS A 222 -11.34 22.09 -30.77
CA LYS A 222 -10.75 22.61 -32.02
C LYS A 222 -10.72 24.13 -32.01
N PRO A 223 -9.68 24.80 -32.62
CA PRO A 223 -8.51 24.21 -33.28
C PRO A 223 -7.55 23.58 -32.28
N TYR A 224 -6.85 22.51 -32.70
CA TYR A 224 -5.87 21.83 -31.85
C TYR A 224 -4.68 22.72 -31.54
N GLN A 225 -4.34 22.78 -30.25
CA GLN A 225 -3.09 23.36 -29.78
C GLN A 225 -2.11 22.24 -29.43
N TRP A 226 -0.84 22.44 -29.71
CA TRP A 226 0.19 21.44 -29.53
C TRP A 226 1.33 21.98 -28.67
N ASN A 227 1.76 21.18 -27.71
CA ASN A 227 3.09 21.29 -27.12
C ASN A 227 4.07 20.55 -28.06
N VAL A 228 4.98 21.28 -28.69
CA VAL A 228 5.98 20.75 -29.64
C VAL A 228 7.25 20.41 -28.86
N GLU A 229 7.12 19.52 -27.89
CA GLU A 229 8.22 19.00 -27.09
C GLU A 229 8.22 17.49 -27.20
N ARG A 230 9.39 16.92 -27.47
CA ARG A 230 9.54 15.46 -27.50
C ARG A 230 9.28 14.89 -26.12
N TYR A 231 8.29 14.01 -26.02
CA TYR A 231 7.85 13.42 -24.77
C TYR A 231 7.74 11.90 -24.90
N GLY A 232 8.12 11.19 -23.84
CA GLY A 232 7.97 9.74 -23.79
C GLY A 232 8.89 9.09 -22.76
N GLY A 233 8.97 7.79 -22.87
CA GLY A 233 9.73 6.89 -22.02
C GLY A 233 9.15 5.49 -22.10
N PHE A 234 9.83 4.53 -21.48
CA PHE A 234 9.40 3.15 -21.40
C PHE A 234 10.04 2.48 -20.17
N TYR A 235 9.52 1.33 -19.82
CA TYR A 235 10.07 0.48 -18.77
C TYR A 235 10.91 -0.62 -19.41
N THR A 236 12.14 -0.78 -18.92
CA THR A 236 12.99 -1.94 -19.26
C THR A 236 12.39 -3.20 -18.66
N GLN A 237 12.82 -4.37 -19.14
CA GLN A 237 12.39 -5.64 -18.52
C GLN A 237 12.80 -5.72 -17.04
N GLU A 238 13.92 -5.13 -16.69
CA GLU A 238 14.40 -5.03 -15.31
C GLU A 238 13.51 -4.11 -14.47
N ASP A 239 13.06 -2.96 -15.02
CA ASP A 239 12.09 -2.09 -14.33
C ASP A 239 10.77 -2.81 -14.08
N VAL A 240 10.28 -3.58 -15.06
CA VAL A 240 9.05 -4.38 -14.91
C VAL A 240 9.22 -5.43 -13.80
N LYS A 241 10.33 -6.17 -13.80
CA LYS A 241 10.62 -7.16 -12.73
C LYS A 241 10.69 -6.50 -11.35
N GLU A 242 11.34 -5.35 -11.26
CA GLU A 242 11.43 -4.57 -10.02
C GLU A 242 10.04 -4.15 -9.51
N ILE A 243 9.19 -3.64 -10.41
CA ILE A 243 7.83 -3.21 -10.07
C ILE A 243 6.98 -4.41 -9.65
N VAL A 244 7.07 -5.55 -10.35
CA VAL A 244 6.36 -6.79 -9.99
C VAL A 244 6.79 -7.29 -8.61
N ALA A 245 8.08 -7.34 -8.34
CA ALA A 245 8.60 -7.73 -7.03
C ALA A 245 8.17 -6.75 -5.91
N TYR A 246 8.11 -5.46 -6.22
CA TYR A 246 7.64 -4.42 -5.30
C TYR A 246 6.15 -4.57 -4.97
N ALA A 247 5.32 -4.85 -5.98
CA ALA A 247 3.89 -5.07 -5.84
C ALA A 247 3.59 -6.35 -5.04
N ARG A 248 4.32 -7.45 -5.31
CA ARG A 248 4.19 -8.72 -4.59
C ARG A 248 4.36 -8.53 -3.07
N LYS A 249 5.39 -7.79 -2.63
CA LYS A 249 5.61 -7.49 -1.21
C LYS A 249 4.49 -6.67 -0.56
N ARG A 250 3.56 -6.14 -1.36
CA ARG A 250 2.39 -5.37 -0.94
C ARG A 250 1.08 -6.09 -1.19
N PHE A 251 1.18 -7.38 -1.58
CA PHE A 251 0.04 -8.22 -1.90
C PHE A 251 -0.85 -7.62 -3.01
N VAL A 252 -0.23 -6.91 -3.95
CA VAL A 252 -0.87 -6.36 -5.15
C VAL A 252 -0.43 -7.19 -6.35
N GLU A 253 -1.40 -7.73 -7.07
CA GLU A 253 -1.22 -8.43 -8.34
C GLU A 253 -1.23 -7.42 -9.49
N ILE A 254 -0.34 -7.61 -10.48
CA ILE A 254 -0.27 -6.75 -11.66
C ILE A 254 -0.89 -7.47 -12.85
N ILE A 255 -1.87 -6.82 -13.48
CA ILE A 255 -2.46 -7.24 -14.76
C ILE A 255 -1.95 -6.26 -15.83
N PRO A 256 -1.01 -6.67 -16.69
CA PRO A 256 -0.55 -5.84 -17.79
C PRO A 256 -1.56 -5.83 -18.93
N GLU A 257 -1.81 -4.65 -19.51
CA GLU A 257 -2.61 -4.49 -20.72
C GLU A 257 -1.71 -4.12 -21.88
N ILE A 258 -1.79 -4.92 -22.95
CA ILE A 258 -1.04 -4.75 -24.21
C ILE A 258 -2.06 -4.77 -25.36
N GLU A 259 -2.15 -3.67 -26.09
CA GLU A 259 -3.12 -3.50 -27.16
C GLU A 259 -2.62 -4.01 -28.51
N MET A 260 -3.43 -4.86 -29.17
CA MET A 260 -3.24 -5.35 -30.54
C MET A 260 -4.54 -5.96 -31.09
N PRO A 261 -4.93 -5.73 -32.34
CA PRO A 261 -4.38 -4.83 -33.35
C PRO A 261 -4.91 -3.39 -33.22
N GLY A 262 -5.91 -3.14 -32.40
CA GLY A 262 -6.41 -1.81 -32.07
C GLY A 262 -5.44 -1.05 -31.18
N HIS A 263 -5.56 0.28 -31.14
CA HIS A 263 -4.76 1.12 -30.26
C HIS A 263 -3.23 0.94 -30.43
N SER A 264 -2.77 0.75 -31.69
CA SER A 264 -1.37 0.43 -32.01
C SER A 264 -0.84 1.22 -33.22
N VAL A 265 -1.21 2.50 -33.34
CA VAL A 265 -0.78 3.41 -34.40
C VAL A 265 0.67 3.86 -34.22
#